data_791b8436af751727ce36389b26ffb977
#
_entry.id   791b8436af751727ce36389b26ffb977
#
_cell.length_a   1.000
_cell.length_b   1.000
_cell.length_c   1.000
_cell.angle_alpha   90.00
_cell.angle_beta   90.00
_cell.angle_gamma   90.00
#
_symmetry.space_group_name_H-M   'P 1'
#
loop_
_entity.id
_entity.type
_entity.pdbx_description
1 polymer ?
#
loop_
_entity_poly.entity_id
_entity_poly.type
_entity_poly.pdbx_seq_one_letter_code
_entity_poly.pdbx_strand_id
1 'polypeptide(L)'
;MPVITICSSANFYRQAVDIQTQLEKLSYKTIIPATAERMKKSDDFDVSHYKTWFGDKNDYHQKTALMERHFAEIEKGEAILVLNYEKHGVANYIGGNVLMEMAIAFYLKKPIFILNEIPEESSFLEELIGLNPIILHGKVNRLPAEYSQQISN
;
A
#
# COMPACT_ATOMS: atom_id res chain seq x y z
N MET A 1 4.58 2.90 -19.59
CA MET A 1 3.55 2.58 -18.59
C MET A 1 4.06 2.89 -17.19
N PRO A 2 3.39 3.76 -16.46
CA PRO A 2 3.81 4.04 -15.10
C PRO A 2 3.73 2.82 -14.20
N VAL A 3 4.61 2.76 -13.22
CA VAL A 3 4.65 1.68 -12.24
C VAL A 3 4.06 2.19 -10.93
N ILE A 4 3.01 1.52 -10.46
CA ILE A 4 2.34 1.83 -9.19
C ILE A 4 2.72 0.78 -8.16
N THR A 5 3.32 1.21 -7.07
CA THR A 5 3.61 0.32 -5.94
C THR A 5 2.41 0.31 -4.99
N ILE A 6 1.86 -0.86 -4.74
CA ILE A 6 0.71 -1.02 -3.84
C ILE A 6 1.22 -1.20 -2.40
N CYS A 7 0.65 -0.43 -1.48
CA CYS A 7 0.96 -0.45 -0.04
C CYS A 7 -0.30 -0.72 0.75
N SER A 8 -0.26 -1.67 1.67
CA SER A 8 -1.41 -1.97 2.54
C SER A 8 -1.01 -2.80 3.75
N SER A 9 -1.92 -2.89 4.73
CA SER A 9 -1.85 -3.92 5.76
C SER A 9 -1.89 -5.31 5.10
N ALA A 10 -1.16 -6.27 5.65
CA ALA A 10 -1.15 -7.65 5.16
C ALA A 10 -2.54 -8.29 5.16
N ASN A 11 -3.43 -7.84 6.03
CA ASN A 11 -4.83 -8.28 6.07
C ASN A 11 -5.59 -7.96 4.77
N PHE A 12 -5.08 -7.05 3.95
CA PHE A 12 -5.70 -6.62 2.69
C PHE A 12 -4.98 -7.19 1.45
N TYR A 13 -4.08 -8.16 1.61
CA TYR A 13 -3.29 -8.65 0.48
C TYR A 13 -4.12 -9.40 -0.56
N ARG A 14 -5.24 -10.02 -0.16
CA ARG A 14 -6.19 -10.57 -1.14
C ARG A 14 -6.75 -9.46 -2.05
N GLN A 15 -7.17 -8.35 -1.43
CA GLN A 15 -7.65 -7.18 -2.17
C GLN A 15 -6.53 -6.55 -3.01
N ALA A 16 -5.29 -6.55 -2.51
CA ALA A 16 -4.15 -6.03 -3.27
C ALA A 16 -3.95 -6.77 -4.59
N VAL A 17 -4.12 -8.10 -4.59
CA VAL A 17 -4.06 -8.91 -5.81
C VAL A 17 -5.18 -8.54 -6.79
N ASP A 18 -6.40 -8.31 -6.28
CA ASP A 18 -7.53 -7.88 -7.11
C ASP A 18 -7.30 -6.48 -7.72
N ILE A 19 -6.78 -5.54 -6.90
CA ILE A 19 -6.44 -4.18 -7.36
C ILE A 19 -5.32 -4.22 -8.40
N GLN A 20 -4.33 -5.09 -8.23
CA GLN A 20 -3.29 -5.30 -9.23
C GLN A 20 -3.91 -5.60 -10.60
N THR A 21 -4.83 -6.54 -10.65
CA THR A 21 -5.53 -6.91 -11.89
C THR A 21 -6.29 -5.72 -12.49
N GLN A 22 -6.95 -4.91 -11.65
CA GLN A 22 -7.68 -3.73 -12.13
C GLN A 22 -6.72 -2.68 -12.70
N LEU A 23 -5.59 -2.42 -12.04
CA LEU A 23 -4.59 -1.45 -12.52
C LEU A 23 -3.94 -1.91 -13.83
N GLU A 24 -3.67 -3.20 -13.97
CA GLU A 24 -3.15 -3.76 -15.22
C GLU A 24 -4.11 -3.53 -16.39
N LYS A 25 -5.42 -3.67 -16.14
CA LYS A 25 -6.45 -3.35 -17.15
C LYS A 25 -6.48 -1.87 -17.52
N LEU A 26 -6.03 -1.01 -16.63
CA LEU A 26 -5.89 0.43 -16.87
C LEU A 26 -4.52 0.80 -17.46
N SER A 27 -3.74 -0.19 -17.87
CA SER A 27 -2.42 -0.06 -18.51
C SER A 27 -1.32 0.45 -17.56
N TYR A 28 -1.41 0.14 -16.27
CA TYR A 28 -0.33 0.36 -15.32
C TYR A 28 0.47 -0.92 -15.10
N LYS A 29 1.76 -0.78 -14.86
CA LYS A 29 2.56 -1.82 -14.23
C LYS A 29 2.39 -1.70 -12.73
N THR A 30 2.43 -2.81 -12.01
CA THR A 30 2.22 -2.82 -10.57
C THR A 30 3.31 -3.61 -9.85
N ILE A 31 3.60 -3.15 -8.64
CA ILE A 31 4.43 -3.90 -7.69
C ILE A 31 3.56 -4.10 -6.45
N ILE A 32 3.40 -5.35 -6.01
CA ILE A 32 2.72 -5.69 -4.76
C ILE A 32 3.76 -6.15 -3.73
N PRO A 33 3.45 -6.07 -2.42
CA PRO A 33 4.38 -6.53 -1.40
C PRO A 33 4.80 -8.00 -1.60
N ALA A 34 6.04 -8.31 -1.23
CA ALA A 34 6.60 -9.65 -1.44
C ALA A 34 5.73 -10.76 -0.83
N THR A 35 5.20 -10.54 0.37
CA THR A 35 4.30 -11.49 1.01
C THR A 35 3.00 -11.66 0.22
N ALA A 36 2.46 -10.59 -0.35
CA ALA A 36 1.28 -10.66 -1.23
C ALA A 36 1.55 -11.52 -2.48
N GLU A 37 2.74 -11.40 -3.08
CA GLU A 37 3.16 -12.27 -4.17
C GLU A 37 3.19 -13.74 -3.76
N ARG A 38 3.73 -14.03 -2.58
CA ARG A 38 3.76 -15.40 -2.04
C ARG A 38 2.36 -15.94 -1.79
N MET A 39 1.48 -15.13 -1.21
CA MET A 39 0.08 -15.48 -0.97
C MET A 39 -0.66 -15.78 -2.27
N LYS A 40 -0.43 -14.96 -3.30
CA LYS A 40 -1.00 -15.15 -4.64
C LYS A 40 -0.58 -16.48 -5.25
N LYS A 41 0.71 -16.81 -5.15
CA LYS A 41 1.27 -18.06 -5.72
C LYS A 41 0.78 -19.31 -5.00
N SER A 42 0.64 -19.26 -3.67
CA SER A 42 0.22 -20.38 -2.84
C SER A 42 -1.30 -20.47 -2.66
N ASP A 43 -2.05 -19.46 -3.08
CA ASP A 43 -3.48 -19.30 -2.83
C ASP A 43 -3.82 -19.41 -1.32
N ASP A 44 -2.93 -18.90 -0.47
CA ASP A 44 -3.06 -18.90 0.97
C ASP A 44 -2.87 -17.46 1.47
N PHE A 45 -3.97 -16.84 1.93
CA PHE A 45 -4.00 -15.46 2.40
C PHE A 45 -4.11 -15.36 3.92
N ASP A 46 -3.80 -16.43 4.65
CA ASP A 46 -3.74 -16.41 6.11
C ASP A 46 -2.44 -15.73 6.56
N VAL A 47 -2.58 -14.52 7.12
CA VAL A 47 -1.45 -13.70 7.56
C VAL A 47 -0.56 -14.41 8.57
N SER A 48 -1.15 -15.25 9.45
CA SER A 48 -0.39 -15.96 10.50
C SER A 48 0.60 -16.96 9.92
N HIS A 49 0.41 -17.45 8.69
CA HIS A 49 1.35 -18.35 8.03
C HIS A 49 2.63 -17.63 7.53
N TYR A 50 2.62 -16.31 7.50
CA TYR A 50 3.73 -15.48 6.99
C TYR A 50 4.38 -14.62 8.05
N LYS A 51 3.60 -14.04 8.98
CA LYS A 51 4.12 -13.21 10.07
C LYS A 51 4.48 -14.07 11.28
N THR A 52 5.64 -14.68 11.25
CA THR A 52 6.10 -15.63 12.28
C THR A 52 6.78 -14.96 13.47
N TRP A 53 7.18 -13.68 13.35
CA TRP A 53 7.96 -12.99 14.39
C TRP A 53 7.17 -12.65 15.65
N PHE A 54 5.83 -12.65 15.60
CA PHE A 54 5.02 -12.52 16.82
C PHE A 54 5.11 -13.75 17.71
N GLY A 55 5.30 -14.93 17.13
CA GLY A 55 5.51 -16.18 17.86
C GLY A 55 6.95 -16.45 18.22
N ASP A 56 7.90 -15.98 17.43
CA ASP A 56 9.33 -16.15 17.65
C ASP A 56 10.07 -14.85 17.35
N LYS A 57 10.59 -14.20 18.38
CA LYS A 57 11.32 -12.94 18.27
C LYS A 57 12.59 -13.05 17.41
N ASN A 58 13.16 -14.22 17.25
CA ASN A 58 14.32 -14.44 16.40
C ASN A 58 13.98 -14.26 14.91
N ASP A 59 12.70 -14.28 14.56
CA ASP A 59 12.23 -14.08 13.18
C ASP A 59 12.06 -12.61 12.77
N TYR A 60 12.29 -11.65 13.65
CA TYR A 60 12.17 -10.23 13.31
C TYR A 60 13.12 -9.78 12.20
N HIS A 61 14.22 -10.51 11.95
CA HIS A 61 15.07 -10.24 10.78
C HIS A 61 14.30 -10.37 9.45
N GLN A 62 13.27 -11.23 9.41
CA GLN A 62 12.39 -11.35 8.23
C GLN A 62 11.56 -10.08 8.06
N LYS A 63 11.04 -9.49 9.15
CA LYS A 63 10.32 -8.22 9.10
C LYS A 63 11.22 -7.10 8.58
N THR A 64 12.45 -7.02 9.07
CA THR A 64 13.44 -6.03 8.61
C THR A 64 13.69 -6.16 7.10
N ALA A 65 13.92 -7.38 6.63
CA ALA A 65 14.16 -7.65 5.21
C ALA A 65 12.95 -7.26 4.34
N LEU A 66 11.74 -7.53 4.80
CA LEU A 66 10.51 -7.17 4.09
C LEU A 66 10.33 -5.65 4.00
N MET A 67 10.65 -4.92 5.07
CA MET A 67 10.60 -3.45 5.08
C MET A 67 11.61 -2.86 4.07
N GLU A 68 12.86 -3.32 4.12
CA GLU A 68 13.91 -2.86 3.21
C GLU A 68 13.53 -3.11 1.76
N ARG A 69 13.04 -4.30 1.46
CA ARG A 69 12.60 -4.69 0.12
C ARG A 69 11.46 -3.79 -0.37
N HIS A 70 10.45 -3.58 0.46
CA HIS A 70 9.28 -2.80 0.03
C HIS A 70 9.62 -1.32 -0.14
N PHE A 71 10.49 -0.78 0.70
CA PHE A 71 10.98 0.60 0.51
C PHE A 71 11.75 0.74 -0.82
N ALA A 72 12.56 -0.26 -1.19
CA ALA A 72 13.23 -0.28 -2.50
C ALA A 72 12.21 -0.38 -3.66
N GLU A 73 11.13 -1.10 -3.47
CA GLU A 73 10.05 -1.20 -4.46
C GLU A 73 9.29 0.13 -4.63
N ILE A 74 9.09 0.87 -3.54
CA ILE A 74 8.54 2.24 -3.60
C ILE A 74 9.48 3.15 -4.39
N GLU A 75 10.78 3.02 -4.17
CA GLU A 75 11.78 3.79 -4.89
C GLU A 75 11.73 3.54 -6.41
N LYS A 76 11.47 2.30 -6.82
CA LYS A 76 11.35 1.93 -8.24
C LYS A 76 10.06 2.40 -8.91
N GLY A 77 8.97 2.49 -8.16
CA GLY A 77 7.68 2.93 -8.70
C GLY A 77 7.61 4.44 -8.93
N GLU A 78 6.71 4.88 -9.79
CA GLU A 78 6.47 6.31 -10.01
C GLU A 78 5.50 6.91 -8.99
N ALA A 79 4.65 6.08 -8.39
CA ALA A 79 3.69 6.50 -7.38
C ALA A 79 3.35 5.31 -6.47
N ILE A 80 2.69 5.57 -5.36
CA ILE A 80 2.13 4.51 -4.53
C ILE A 80 0.61 4.60 -4.51
N LEU A 81 -0.04 3.44 -4.35
CA LEU A 81 -1.46 3.34 -4.05
C LEU A 81 -1.63 2.61 -2.73
N VAL A 82 -2.15 3.32 -1.75
CA VAL A 82 -2.47 2.77 -0.42
C VAL A 82 -3.88 2.21 -0.43
N LEU A 83 -4.02 0.95 0.00
CA LEU A 83 -5.32 0.29 0.16
C LEU A 83 -5.69 0.34 1.64
N ASN A 84 -6.75 1.06 1.94
CA ASN A 84 -7.20 1.29 3.31
C ASN A 84 -8.67 0.87 3.47
N TYR A 85 -8.85 -0.43 3.70
CA TYR A 85 -10.16 -1.02 3.99
C TYR A 85 -10.43 -1.03 5.51
N GLU A 86 -11.60 -1.51 5.88
CA GLU A 86 -11.93 -1.74 7.29
C GLU A 86 -11.07 -2.87 7.88
N LYS A 87 -10.59 -2.67 9.11
CA LYS A 87 -9.86 -3.69 9.85
C LYS A 87 -10.26 -3.61 11.33
N HIS A 88 -10.77 -4.71 11.87
CA HIS A 88 -11.17 -4.83 13.28
C HIS A 88 -12.12 -3.69 13.73
N GLY A 89 -13.09 -3.34 12.90
CA GLY A 89 -14.05 -2.27 13.19
C GLY A 89 -13.55 -0.86 12.93
N VAL A 90 -12.31 -0.69 12.51
CA VAL A 90 -11.74 0.62 12.16
C VAL A 90 -11.87 0.86 10.65
N ALA A 91 -12.68 1.85 10.29
CA ALA A 91 -12.87 2.20 8.88
C ALA A 91 -11.60 2.81 8.28
N ASN A 92 -11.34 2.48 7.01
CA ASN A 92 -10.23 3.08 6.23
C ASN A 92 -8.86 2.92 6.90
N TYR A 93 -8.60 1.75 7.49
CA TYR A 93 -7.44 1.50 8.35
C TYR A 93 -6.10 1.73 7.63
N ILE A 94 -5.24 2.53 8.25
CA ILE A 94 -3.83 2.72 7.90
C ILE A 94 -3.00 2.50 9.16
N GLY A 95 -2.16 1.48 9.15
CA GLY A 95 -1.28 1.17 10.28
C GLY A 95 0.09 1.84 10.17
N GLY A 96 0.93 1.61 11.19
CA GLY A 96 2.25 2.22 11.26
C GLY A 96 3.18 1.84 10.11
N ASN A 97 3.12 0.60 9.64
CA ASN A 97 3.96 0.16 8.53
C ASN A 97 3.62 0.91 7.23
N VAL A 98 2.34 1.04 6.93
CA VAL A 98 1.88 1.78 5.74
C VAL A 98 2.20 3.27 5.88
N LEU A 99 2.07 3.83 7.09
CA LEU A 99 2.46 5.23 7.34
C LEU A 99 3.94 5.45 7.00
N MET A 100 4.84 4.53 7.39
CA MET A 100 6.27 4.63 7.03
C MET A 100 6.46 4.59 5.51
N GLU A 101 5.74 3.73 4.82
CA GLU A 101 5.80 3.62 3.35
C GLU A 101 5.32 4.90 2.67
N MET A 102 4.24 5.49 3.18
CA MET A 102 3.74 6.79 2.72
C MET A 102 4.80 7.89 2.93
N ALA A 103 5.47 7.89 4.08
CA ALA A 103 6.54 8.85 4.38
C ALA A 103 7.73 8.72 3.41
N ILE A 104 8.10 7.49 3.05
CA ILE A 104 9.15 7.25 2.04
C ILE A 104 8.75 7.83 0.68
N ALA A 105 7.52 7.55 0.22
CA ALA A 105 7.02 8.11 -1.03
C ALA A 105 7.00 9.65 -1.00
N PHE A 106 6.55 10.22 0.11
CA PHE A 106 6.55 11.68 0.32
C PHE A 106 7.95 12.28 0.22
N TYR A 107 8.91 11.68 0.90
CA TYR A 107 10.31 12.11 0.87
C TYR A 107 10.89 12.05 -0.54
N LEU A 108 10.54 11.01 -1.29
CA LEU A 108 10.96 10.83 -2.68
C LEU A 108 10.14 11.67 -3.68
N LYS A 109 9.21 12.49 -3.20
CA LYS A 109 8.35 13.37 -4.01
C LYS A 109 7.50 12.60 -5.02
N LYS A 110 7.06 11.40 -4.64
CA LYS A 110 6.17 10.58 -5.46
C LYS A 110 4.72 10.80 -5.04
N PRO A 111 3.78 10.83 -6.00
CA PRO A 111 2.37 10.94 -5.66
C PRO A 111 1.92 9.79 -4.75
N ILE A 112 1.11 10.12 -3.76
CA ILE A 112 0.51 9.17 -2.82
C ILE A 112 -0.98 9.14 -3.09
N PHE A 113 -1.47 8.03 -3.65
CA PHE A 113 -2.90 7.80 -3.80
C PHE A 113 -3.39 6.94 -2.65
N ILE A 114 -4.56 7.26 -2.10
CA ILE A 114 -5.26 6.37 -1.18
C ILE A 114 -6.61 5.99 -1.75
N LEU A 115 -6.99 4.74 -1.59
CA LEU A 115 -8.22 4.23 -2.21
C LEU A 115 -9.47 4.83 -1.57
N ASN A 116 -9.55 4.82 -0.25
CA ASN A 116 -10.68 5.35 0.53
C ASN A 116 -10.26 6.58 1.31
N GLU A 117 -11.24 7.20 2.00
CA GLU A 117 -11.03 8.42 2.77
C GLU A 117 -9.95 8.27 3.85
N ILE A 118 -9.37 9.37 4.27
CA ILE A 118 -8.43 9.36 5.41
C ILE A 118 -9.18 8.90 6.66
N PRO A 119 -8.63 7.95 7.44
CA PRO A 119 -9.29 7.46 8.65
C PRO A 119 -9.31 8.54 9.74
N GLU A 120 -10.48 9.15 9.99
CA GLU A 120 -10.65 10.27 10.93
C GLU A 120 -10.30 9.91 12.37
N GLU A 121 -10.45 8.64 12.74
CA GLU A 121 -10.17 8.16 14.11
C GLU A 121 -8.73 7.65 14.26
N SER A 122 -7.89 7.79 13.26
CA SER A 122 -6.50 7.36 13.34
C SER A 122 -5.70 8.22 14.32
N SER A 123 -4.86 7.58 15.13
CA SER A 123 -3.86 8.29 15.94
C SER A 123 -2.82 9.01 15.08
N PHE A 124 -2.75 8.70 13.77
CA PHE A 124 -1.85 9.33 12.80
C PHE A 124 -2.55 10.36 11.92
N LEU A 125 -3.73 10.84 12.31
CA LEU A 125 -4.55 11.71 11.46
C LEU A 125 -3.78 12.94 10.98
N GLU A 126 -3.08 13.60 11.88
CA GLU A 126 -2.28 14.80 11.56
C GLU A 126 -1.23 14.49 10.49
N GLU A 127 -0.50 13.41 10.65
CA GLU A 127 0.53 12.99 9.72
C GLU A 127 -0.06 12.58 8.36
N LEU A 128 -1.16 11.84 8.38
CA LEU A 128 -1.84 11.41 7.15
C LEU A 128 -2.33 12.60 6.33
N ILE A 129 -2.92 13.60 6.97
CA ILE A 129 -3.32 14.84 6.29
C ILE A 129 -2.09 15.60 5.78
N GLY A 130 -1.04 15.67 6.59
CA GLY A 130 0.22 16.36 6.24
C GLY A 130 0.93 15.75 5.03
N LEU A 131 0.79 14.45 4.80
CA LEU A 131 1.35 13.77 3.63
C LEU A 131 0.62 14.14 2.33
N ASN A 132 -0.51 14.83 2.43
CA ASN A 132 -1.30 15.34 1.30
C ASN A 132 -1.63 14.26 0.25
N PRO A 133 -2.24 13.13 0.66
CA PRO A 133 -2.57 12.07 -0.27
C PRO A 133 -3.74 12.46 -1.18
N ILE A 134 -3.79 11.83 -2.35
CA ILE A 134 -4.86 11.99 -3.32
C ILE A 134 -5.88 10.88 -3.10
N ILE A 135 -7.11 11.25 -2.75
CA ILE A 135 -8.15 10.29 -2.38
C ILE A 135 -8.92 9.87 -3.62
N LEU A 136 -9.03 8.55 -3.85
CA LEU A 136 -9.75 8.00 -4.99
C LEU A 136 -11.24 7.74 -4.71
N HIS A 137 -11.70 7.97 -3.48
CA HIS A 137 -13.11 7.80 -3.08
C HIS A 137 -13.66 6.40 -3.43
N GLY A 138 -12.86 5.36 -3.18
CA GLY A 138 -13.21 3.96 -3.42
C GLY A 138 -13.15 3.51 -4.87
N LYS A 139 -12.69 4.37 -5.79
CA LYS A 139 -12.76 4.12 -7.23
C LYS A 139 -11.36 4.11 -7.86
N VAL A 140 -10.80 2.93 -8.06
CA VAL A 140 -9.49 2.76 -8.70
C VAL A 140 -9.45 3.40 -10.10
N ASN A 141 -10.56 3.38 -10.83
CA ASN A 141 -10.64 3.95 -12.17
C ASN A 141 -10.48 5.49 -12.21
N ARG A 142 -10.43 6.16 -11.05
CA ARG A 142 -10.10 7.59 -10.97
C ARG A 142 -8.59 7.83 -11.07
N LEU A 143 -7.77 6.80 -10.84
CA LEU A 143 -6.32 6.96 -10.76
C LEU A 143 -5.71 7.55 -12.04
N PRO A 144 -6.10 7.15 -13.27
CA PRO A 144 -5.51 7.73 -14.47
C PRO A 144 -5.66 9.24 -14.57
N ALA A 145 -6.86 9.77 -14.29
CA ALA A 145 -7.12 11.21 -14.33
C ALA A 145 -6.33 11.96 -13.26
N GLU A 146 -6.35 11.44 -12.03
CA GLU A 146 -5.62 12.05 -10.91
C GLU A 146 -4.10 12.01 -11.13
N TYR A 147 -3.59 10.89 -11.65
CA TYR A 147 -2.16 10.75 -11.98
C TYR A 147 -1.73 11.78 -13.04
N SER A 148 -2.54 11.96 -14.08
CA SER A 148 -2.25 12.95 -15.13
C SER A 148 -2.16 14.36 -14.58
N GLN A 149 -3.00 14.72 -13.61
CA GLN A 149 -2.93 16.02 -12.94
C GLN A 149 -1.63 16.21 -12.17
N GLN A 150 -1.13 15.15 -11.52
CA GLN A 150 0.11 15.22 -10.73
C GLN A 150 1.34 15.45 -11.61
N ILE A 151 1.44 14.78 -12.74
CA ILE A 151 2.59 14.92 -13.65
C ILE A 151 2.54 16.19 -14.49
N SER A 152 1.37 16.87 -14.60
CA SER A 152 1.21 18.13 -15.32
C SER A 152 1.58 19.35 -14.46
N ASN A 153 1.72 19.17 -13.16
CA ASN A 153 2.10 20.17 -12.18
C ASN A 153 3.59 20.05 -11.84
#